data_e8825989d40fea9d9acb996c4c24b2de
#
_entry.id   e8825989d40fea9d9acb996c4c24b2de
#
_cell.length_a   1.000
_cell.length_b   1.000
_cell.length_c   1.000
_cell.angle_alpha   90.00
_cell.angle_beta   90.00
_cell.angle_gamma   90.00
#
_symmetry.space_group_name_H-M   'P 1'
#
loop_
_entity.id
_entity.type
_entity.pdbx_description
1 polymer ?
#
loop_
_entity_poly.entity_id
_entity_poly.type
_entity_poly.pdbx_seq_one_letter_code
_entity_poly.pdbx_strand_id
1 'polypeptide(L)'
;MIKKNILFLCSGNYFRSRFAELWFNHEAESRQLAWYATSAGLLMENENQGNISEYTRTFAHARGWIVPDRPPIAASKTLFDDAEHVIALKEAEHRQPIELRFPEYMDKVTFWSIHDEDVMKPSDILPLLESQLIQLTDTLD
;
A
#
# COMPACT_ATOMS: atom_id res chain seq x y z
N MET A 1 -23.86 0.54 -1.34
CA MET A 1 -22.96 0.51 -2.51
C MET A 1 -21.86 -0.51 -2.27
N ILE A 2 -21.68 -1.43 -3.19
CA ILE A 2 -20.60 -2.43 -3.10
C ILE A 2 -19.32 -1.75 -3.58
N LYS A 3 -18.29 -1.77 -2.73
CA LYS A 3 -17.00 -1.18 -3.06
C LYS A 3 -16.03 -2.24 -3.55
N LYS A 4 -15.23 -1.89 -4.54
CA LYS A 4 -14.14 -2.72 -5.03
C LYS A 4 -12.88 -2.46 -4.20
N ASN A 5 -12.06 -3.49 -4.03
CA ASN A 5 -10.86 -3.42 -3.20
C ASN A 5 -9.60 -3.28 -4.04
N ILE A 6 -8.69 -2.41 -3.59
CA ILE A 6 -7.31 -2.36 -4.05
C ILE A 6 -6.41 -2.80 -2.91
N LEU A 7 -5.52 -3.76 -3.17
CA LEU A 7 -4.54 -4.23 -2.21
C LEU A 7 -3.17 -3.64 -2.54
N PHE A 8 -2.59 -2.88 -1.60
CA PHE A 8 -1.23 -2.38 -1.72
C PHE A 8 -0.26 -3.28 -0.97
N LEU A 9 0.82 -3.68 -1.62
CA LEU A 9 1.82 -4.58 -1.05
C LEU A 9 3.18 -3.90 -0.97
N CYS A 10 3.84 -4.04 0.18
CA CYS A 10 5.26 -3.73 0.31
C CYS A 10 5.93 -4.84 1.12
N SER A 11 7.15 -4.63 1.60
CA SER A 11 7.86 -5.68 2.32
C SER A 11 7.28 -5.90 3.73
N GLY A 12 7.27 -4.87 4.56
CA GLY A 12 6.91 -5.00 5.97
C GLY A 12 5.52 -4.56 6.37
N ASN A 13 4.72 -4.03 5.45
CA ASN A 13 3.42 -3.41 5.75
C ASN A 13 3.52 -2.39 6.89
N TYR A 14 4.55 -1.56 6.83
CA TYR A 14 4.89 -0.62 7.89
C TYR A 14 4.93 0.81 7.38
N PHE A 15 5.52 1.06 6.21
CA PHE A 15 5.76 2.39 5.66
C PHE A 15 4.96 2.62 4.37
N ARG A 16 5.46 2.11 3.23
CA ARG A 16 4.93 2.45 1.90
C ARG A 16 3.48 2.02 1.70
N SER A 17 3.16 0.77 1.98
CA SER A 17 1.81 0.25 1.76
C SER A 17 0.81 0.83 2.75
N ARG A 18 1.23 1.13 3.99
CA ARG A 18 0.37 1.78 4.97
C ARG A 18 0.05 3.21 4.55
N PHE A 19 1.05 3.95 4.04
CA PHE A 19 0.81 5.28 3.48
C PHE A 19 -0.18 5.22 2.32
N ALA A 20 0.03 4.30 1.39
CA ALA A 20 -0.84 4.16 0.22
C ALA A 20 -2.29 3.87 0.64
N GLU A 21 -2.47 2.96 1.59
CA GLU A 21 -3.80 2.62 2.09
C GLU A 21 -4.50 3.83 2.72
N LEU A 22 -3.81 4.55 3.59
CA LEU A 22 -4.37 5.73 4.27
C LEU A 22 -4.72 6.83 3.26
N TRP A 23 -3.79 7.14 2.37
CA TRP A 23 -3.99 8.17 1.35
C TRP A 23 -5.18 7.83 0.46
N PHE A 24 -5.20 6.60 -0.04
CA PHE A 24 -6.24 6.15 -0.96
C PHE A 24 -7.62 6.18 -0.30
N ASN A 25 -7.74 5.66 0.91
CA ASN A 25 -9.04 5.62 1.60
C ASN A 25 -9.56 7.01 1.91
N HIS A 26 -8.68 7.92 2.28
CA HIS A 26 -9.06 9.31 2.51
C HIS A 26 -9.58 9.95 1.22
N GLU A 27 -8.84 9.79 0.11
CA GLU A 27 -9.20 10.37 -1.17
C GLU A 27 -10.47 9.76 -1.75
N ALA A 28 -10.60 8.43 -1.66
CA ALA A 28 -11.79 7.72 -2.15
C ALA A 28 -13.04 8.16 -1.41
N GLU A 29 -12.96 8.34 -0.09
CA GLU A 29 -14.08 8.83 0.70
C GLU A 29 -14.42 10.26 0.31
N SER A 30 -13.43 11.13 0.17
CA SER A 30 -13.61 12.52 -0.21
C SER A 30 -14.26 12.66 -1.59
N ARG A 31 -13.88 11.82 -2.54
CA ARG A 31 -14.42 11.83 -3.90
C ARG A 31 -15.66 10.95 -4.06
N GLN A 32 -16.09 10.26 -3.01
CA GLN A 32 -17.20 9.31 -3.05
C GLN A 32 -17.01 8.20 -4.10
N LEU A 33 -15.78 7.69 -4.20
CA LEU A 33 -15.48 6.58 -5.10
C LEU A 33 -16.00 5.26 -4.53
N ALA A 34 -16.39 4.34 -5.42
CA ALA A 34 -16.85 3.00 -5.02
C ALA A 34 -15.64 2.05 -4.84
N TRP A 35 -14.62 2.52 -4.13
CA TRP A 35 -13.35 1.79 -3.92
C TRP A 35 -12.88 1.98 -2.47
N TYR A 36 -12.13 0.98 -1.99
CA TYR A 36 -11.40 1.09 -0.72
C TYR A 36 -10.07 0.33 -0.84
N ALA A 37 -9.11 0.71 -0.02
CA ALA A 37 -7.79 0.10 -0.03
C ALA A 37 -7.56 -0.74 1.22
N THR A 38 -6.82 -1.84 1.03
CA THR A 38 -6.19 -2.60 2.10
C THR A 38 -4.69 -2.68 1.80
N SER A 39 -3.90 -3.14 2.76
CA SER A 39 -2.46 -3.29 2.56
C SER A 39 -1.92 -4.49 3.32
N ALA A 40 -0.79 -5.03 2.86
CA ALA A 40 -0.16 -6.18 3.48
C ALA A 40 1.33 -6.22 3.15
N GLY A 41 2.09 -7.06 3.87
CA GLY A 41 3.51 -7.23 3.68
C GLY A 41 3.86 -8.60 3.12
N LEU A 42 4.83 -8.62 2.22
CA LEU A 42 5.31 -9.86 1.58
C LEU A 42 6.46 -10.49 2.36
N LEU A 43 7.23 -9.68 3.09
CA LEU A 43 8.41 -10.12 3.84
C LEU A 43 8.29 -9.54 5.24
N MET A 44 7.53 -10.22 6.10
CA MET A 44 7.25 -9.74 7.45
C MET A 44 8.42 -9.99 8.37
N GLU A 45 9.26 -8.96 8.55
CA GLU A 45 10.37 -9.00 9.48
C GLU A 45 10.02 -8.19 10.72
N ASN A 46 10.48 -8.65 11.89
CA ASN A 46 10.12 -8.06 13.18
C ASN A 46 11.09 -6.97 13.62
N GLU A 47 11.70 -6.25 12.68
CA GLU A 47 12.68 -5.22 13.02
C GLU A 47 12.09 -3.83 13.16
N ASN A 48 10.85 -3.64 12.74
CA ASN A 48 10.18 -2.35 12.83
C ASN A 48 9.62 -2.11 14.23
N GLN A 49 9.72 -0.87 14.69
CA GLN A 49 9.16 -0.48 15.99
C GLN A 49 7.76 0.10 15.81
N GLY A 50 6.81 -0.43 16.56
CA GLY A 50 5.43 0.01 16.52
C GLY A 50 4.67 -0.55 15.33
N ASN A 51 3.46 -0.07 15.13
CA ASN A 51 2.54 -0.61 14.14
C ASN A 51 2.63 0.09 12.79
N ILE A 52 3.21 1.28 12.75
CA ILE A 52 3.29 2.09 11.54
C ILE A 52 4.51 3.01 11.61
N SER A 53 5.09 3.30 10.45
CA SER A 53 6.24 4.18 10.33
C SER A 53 5.92 5.59 10.89
N GLU A 54 6.89 6.17 11.61
CA GLU A 54 6.76 7.55 12.09
C GLU A 54 6.59 8.54 10.93
N TYR A 55 7.22 8.28 9.78
CA TYR A 55 7.08 9.16 8.61
C TYR A 55 5.64 9.15 8.10
N THR A 56 5.02 7.98 8.01
CA THR A 56 3.62 7.85 7.60
C THR A 56 2.70 8.49 8.63
N ARG A 57 2.94 8.25 9.91
CA ARG A 57 2.13 8.82 11.00
C ARG A 57 2.20 10.35 10.99
N THR A 58 3.39 10.92 10.87
CA THR A 58 3.60 12.36 10.87
C THR A 58 2.88 13.00 9.69
N PHE A 59 3.01 12.41 8.50
CA PHE A 59 2.33 12.91 7.30
C PHE A 59 0.80 12.87 7.47
N ALA A 60 0.28 11.77 7.99
CA ALA A 60 -1.15 11.59 8.20
C ALA A 60 -1.70 12.60 9.21
N HIS A 61 -0.99 12.80 10.32
CA HIS A 61 -1.40 13.76 11.34
C HIS A 61 -1.40 15.19 10.79
N ALA A 62 -0.40 15.54 9.98
CA ALA A 62 -0.32 16.87 9.37
C ALA A 62 -1.50 17.15 8.45
N ARG A 63 -2.10 16.10 7.87
CA ARG A 63 -3.26 16.20 7.00
C ARG A 63 -4.59 15.99 7.72
N GLY A 64 -4.57 15.73 9.02
CA GLY A 64 -5.76 15.47 9.80
C GLY A 64 -6.38 14.10 9.56
N TRP A 65 -5.62 13.15 9.00
CA TRP A 65 -6.12 11.79 8.79
C TRP A 65 -6.13 11.01 10.09
N ILE A 66 -7.13 10.13 10.23
CA ILE A 66 -7.18 9.18 11.33
C ILE A 66 -6.33 7.96 10.94
N VAL A 67 -5.38 7.61 11.81
CA VAL A 67 -4.49 6.47 11.60
C VAL A 67 -5.00 5.29 12.43
N PRO A 68 -5.50 4.22 11.79
CA PRO A 68 -5.94 3.03 12.53
C PRO A 68 -4.78 2.40 13.28
N ASP A 69 -5.00 2.08 14.55
CA ASP A 69 -4.00 1.43 15.38
C ASP A 69 -4.09 -0.08 15.20
N ARG A 70 -3.40 -0.59 14.19
CA ARG A 70 -3.35 -2.02 13.91
C ARG A 70 -1.95 -2.46 13.56
N PRO A 71 -1.56 -3.71 13.88
CA PRO A 71 -0.25 -4.23 13.50
C PRO A 71 -0.15 -4.46 11.99
N PRO A 72 1.07 -4.59 11.46
CA PRO A 72 1.27 -5.01 10.09
C PRO A 72 0.59 -6.36 9.80
N ILE A 73 0.10 -6.51 8.59
CA ILE A 73 -0.62 -7.71 8.16
C ILE A 73 0.18 -8.42 7.08
N ALA A 74 0.35 -9.73 7.22
CA ALA A 74 1.02 -10.55 6.21
C ALA A 74 0.10 -10.78 5.01
N ALA A 75 0.68 -10.75 3.80
CA ALA A 75 -0.06 -11.06 2.59
C ALA A 75 -0.60 -12.49 2.65
N SER A 76 -1.80 -12.71 2.12
CA SER A 76 -2.47 -14.00 2.12
C SER A 76 -3.29 -14.16 0.85
N LYS A 77 -3.63 -15.42 0.52
CA LYS A 77 -4.47 -15.69 -0.64
C LYS A 77 -5.83 -15.01 -0.54
N THR A 78 -6.41 -14.96 0.66
CA THR A 78 -7.70 -14.29 0.88
C THR A 78 -7.63 -12.82 0.47
N LEU A 79 -6.55 -12.13 0.83
CA LEU A 79 -6.40 -10.72 0.46
C LEU A 79 -6.27 -10.54 -1.05
N PHE A 80 -5.54 -11.44 -1.74
CA PHE A 80 -5.45 -11.41 -3.19
C PHE A 80 -6.80 -11.71 -3.84
N ASP A 81 -7.53 -12.71 -3.34
CA ASP A 81 -8.83 -13.08 -3.88
C ASP A 81 -9.84 -11.94 -3.78
N ASP A 82 -9.83 -11.21 -2.68
CA ASP A 82 -10.78 -10.13 -2.43
C ASP A 82 -10.45 -8.86 -3.23
N ALA A 83 -9.24 -8.74 -3.74
CA ALA A 83 -8.79 -7.52 -4.42
C ALA A 83 -9.17 -7.52 -5.89
N GLU A 84 -9.72 -6.40 -6.36
CA GLU A 84 -9.94 -6.16 -7.79
C GLU A 84 -8.62 -5.84 -8.49
N HIS A 85 -7.79 -5.03 -7.82
CA HIS A 85 -6.43 -4.70 -8.27
C HIS A 85 -5.45 -4.93 -7.14
N VAL A 86 -4.26 -5.41 -7.48
CA VAL A 86 -3.15 -5.56 -6.53
C VAL A 86 -1.99 -4.71 -7.04
N ILE A 87 -1.46 -3.85 -6.18
CA ILE A 87 -0.34 -2.99 -6.51
C ILE A 87 0.81 -3.29 -5.58
N ALA A 88 1.91 -3.83 -6.14
CA ALA A 88 3.15 -4.07 -5.42
C ALA A 88 4.05 -2.85 -5.62
N LEU A 89 4.52 -2.25 -4.55
CA LEU A 89 5.08 -0.91 -4.59
C LEU A 89 6.50 -0.83 -5.17
N LYS A 90 7.22 -1.95 -5.28
CA LYS A 90 8.53 -1.95 -5.94
C LYS A 90 8.79 -3.30 -6.60
N GLU A 91 8.79 -3.33 -7.93
CA GLU A 91 8.98 -4.56 -8.69
C GLU A 91 10.25 -5.30 -8.29
N ALA A 92 11.37 -4.58 -8.16
CA ALA A 92 12.66 -5.19 -7.83
C ALA A 92 12.65 -5.94 -6.49
N GLU A 93 11.83 -5.52 -5.53
CA GLU A 93 11.74 -6.17 -4.21
C GLU A 93 10.61 -7.19 -4.15
N HIS A 94 9.52 -6.99 -4.88
CA HIS A 94 8.27 -7.69 -4.62
C HIS A 94 7.89 -8.74 -5.65
N ARG A 95 8.46 -8.69 -6.87
CA ARG A 95 8.13 -9.66 -7.91
C ARG A 95 8.48 -11.09 -7.47
N GLN A 96 9.70 -11.31 -6.98
CA GLN A 96 10.13 -12.67 -6.62
C GLN A 96 9.29 -13.29 -5.49
N PRO A 97 9.01 -12.59 -4.37
CA PRO A 97 8.14 -13.16 -3.34
C PRO A 97 6.75 -13.52 -3.85
N ILE A 98 6.18 -12.71 -4.74
CA ILE A 98 4.86 -13.01 -5.33
C ILE A 98 4.94 -14.22 -6.25
N GLU A 99 5.95 -14.31 -7.10
CA GLU A 99 6.15 -15.46 -8.00
C GLU A 99 6.30 -16.76 -7.23
N LEU A 100 7.00 -16.72 -6.09
CA LEU A 100 7.27 -17.93 -5.29
C LEU A 100 6.06 -18.35 -4.46
N ARG A 101 5.32 -17.41 -3.89
CA ARG A 101 4.27 -17.72 -2.91
C ARG A 101 2.85 -17.55 -3.44
N PHE A 102 2.65 -16.68 -4.42
CA PHE A 102 1.34 -16.35 -4.95
C PHE A 102 1.34 -16.31 -6.49
N PRO A 103 1.92 -17.35 -7.16
CA PRO A 103 2.09 -17.31 -8.62
C PRO A 103 0.78 -17.22 -9.38
N GLU A 104 -0.32 -17.77 -8.85
CA GLU A 104 -1.62 -17.75 -9.49
C GLU A 104 -2.22 -16.35 -9.61
N TYR A 105 -1.67 -15.37 -8.89
CA TYR A 105 -2.18 -13.99 -8.88
C TYR A 105 -1.33 -13.00 -9.67
N MET A 106 -0.26 -13.46 -10.33
CA MET A 106 0.66 -12.56 -11.05
C MET A 106 -0.04 -11.67 -12.08
N ASP A 107 -1.05 -12.21 -12.77
CA ASP A 107 -1.78 -11.44 -13.77
C ASP A 107 -2.60 -10.30 -13.20
N LYS A 108 -2.88 -10.35 -11.90
CA LYS A 108 -3.66 -9.34 -11.19
C LYS A 108 -2.77 -8.20 -10.68
N VAL A 109 -1.46 -8.39 -10.64
CA VAL A 109 -0.51 -7.47 -9.98
C VAL A 109 0.03 -6.43 -10.94
N THR A 110 -0.05 -5.16 -10.54
CA THR A 110 0.67 -4.06 -11.17
C THR A 110 1.85 -3.70 -10.28
N PHE A 111 3.02 -3.53 -10.90
CA PHE A 111 4.24 -3.20 -10.16
C PHE A 111 4.60 -1.72 -10.34
N TRP A 112 4.82 -1.04 -9.22
CA TRP A 112 5.35 0.31 -9.20
C TRP A 112 6.85 0.28 -8.87
N SER A 113 7.49 1.45 -8.81
CA SER A 113 8.91 1.58 -8.49
C SER A 113 9.11 2.63 -7.40
N ILE A 114 8.54 2.37 -6.23
CA ILE A 114 8.66 3.25 -5.06
C ILE A 114 9.71 2.66 -4.13
N HIS A 115 10.82 3.38 -3.95
CA HIS A 115 11.93 2.95 -3.11
C HIS A 115 11.57 2.95 -1.62
N ASP A 116 12.27 2.11 -0.85
CA ASP A 116 12.20 2.14 0.60
C ASP A 116 13.24 3.14 1.15
N GLU A 117 13.20 3.38 2.45
CA GLU A 117 14.06 4.38 3.11
C GLU A 117 15.55 4.01 3.08
N ASP A 118 15.90 2.76 2.79
CA ASP A 118 17.29 2.32 2.61
C ASP A 118 17.91 2.83 1.32
N VAL A 119 17.10 3.28 0.36
CA VAL A 119 17.55 3.77 -0.95
C VAL A 119 17.33 5.26 -1.11
N MET A 120 16.27 5.79 -0.52
CA MET A 120 15.85 7.17 -0.71
C MET A 120 15.29 7.73 0.60
N LYS A 121 15.38 9.04 0.80
CA LYS A 121 14.82 9.68 2.01
C LYS A 121 13.30 9.64 1.98
N PRO A 122 12.64 9.41 3.14
CA PRO A 122 11.18 9.43 3.20
C PRO A 122 10.56 10.73 2.68
N SER A 123 11.22 11.87 2.90
CA SER A 123 10.73 13.15 2.39
C SER A 123 10.71 13.23 0.85
N ASP A 124 11.49 12.38 0.18
CA ASP A 124 11.50 12.27 -1.27
C ASP A 124 10.58 11.13 -1.75
N ILE A 125 10.45 10.07 -0.95
CA ILE A 125 9.61 8.91 -1.28
C ILE A 125 8.13 9.28 -1.30
N LEU A 126 7.65 9.95 -0.24
CA LEU A 126 6.22 10.20 -0.07
C LEU A 126 5.62 11.05 -1.19
N PRO A 127 6.27 12.12 -1.68
CA PRO A 127 5.74 12.86 -2.82
C PRO A 127 5.64 12.03 -4.10
N LEU A 128 6.62 11.14 -4.34
CA LEU A 128 6.59 10.26 -5.51
C LEU A 128 5.44 9.25 -5.40
N LEU A 129 5.26 8.68 -4.22
CA LEU A 129 4.17 7.74 -3.97
C LEU A 129 2.82 8.44 -4.11
N GLU A 130 2.69 9.64 -3.57
CA GLU A 130 1.46 10.43 -3.70
C GLU A 130 1.14 10.72 -5.16
N SER A 131 2.14 11.07 -5.97
CA SER A 131 1.95 11.31 -7.39
C SER A 131 1.39 10.08 -8.10
N GLN A 132 1.90 8.89 -7.80
CA GLN A 132 1.38 7.64 -8.36
C GLN A 132 -0.04 7.37 -7.90
N LEU A 133 -0.34 7.65 -6.64
CA LEU A 133 -1.68 7.46 -6.10
C LEU A 133 -2.70 8.40 -6.75
N ILE A 134 -2.31 9.64 -7.02
CA ILE A 134 -3.16 10.60 -7.73
C ILE A 134 -3.49 10.09 -9.13
N GLN A 135 -2.47 9.61 -9.85
CA GLN A 135 -2.67 9.05 -11.19
C GLN A 135 -3.62 7.85 -11.15
N LEU A 136 -3.46 6.99 -10.15
CA LEU A 136 -4.33 5.83 -9.98
C LEU A 136 -5.78 6.25 -9.76
N THR A 137 -6.03 7.14 -8.80
CA THR A 137 -7.41 7.57 -8.48
C THR A 137 -8.08 8.28 -9.65
N ASP A 138 -7.32 9.00 -10.47
CA ASP A 138 -7.87 9.68 -11.64
C ASP A 138 -8.37 8.70 -12.71
N THR A 139 -7.93 7.44 -12.68
CA THR A 139 -8.39 6.40 -13.62
C THR A 139 -9.57 5.59 -13.10
N LEU A 140 -9.95 5.76 -11.83
CA LEU A 140 -11.02 4.97 -11.23
C LEU A 140 -12.37 5.66 -11.34
N ASP A 141 -13.41 4.85 -11.43
CA ASP A 141 -14.80 5.32 -11.48
C ASP A 141 -15.38 5.51 -10.09
#